data_0cc89244361b638e9badbc699dfe9fc0
#
_entry.id   0cc89244361b638e9badbc699dfe9fc0
#
_cell.length_a   1.000
_cell.length_b   1.000
_cell.length_c   1.000
_cell.angle_alpha   90.00
_cell.angle_beta   90.00
_cell.angle_gamma   90.00
#
_symmetry.space_group_name_H-M   'P 1'
#
loop_
_entity.id
_entity.type
_entity.pdbx_description
1 polymer ?
#
loop_
_entity_poly.entity_id
_entity_poly.type
_entity_poly.pdbx_seq_one_letter_code
_entity_poly.pdbx_strand_id
1 'polypeptide(L)'
;MTHYWWKDLHDRNDAWLGLALTVKGETPAGLALEMLSGHHGRMALQLRGETLFWASMLKDYSGVWLVTNREHPDQLNLLPPVRSEDIEAIKRKGDAAWTGEWCRYFARQLMDSPAPLLAPRDWLLRPMLPAKRHSSYLRNTTPDIDQWYFKTPPSAGDWRVDWALYGEDFRSLTDPEHVRLVDWWWGGHLLMGRYPIDPHAGRLKWWRKKCREGELPPVLVWYIAGLASYVVLDGHYRLHAAMEEGIPPSFLVLSEYAEREFPVDEAQRERVQRALALQQANNPGCNIDGINQTLINLWDRRYLYAETHSRATLGNGEGWAREVTAYLRRHGQEAYLENVLNGTENPVDDAG
;
A
#
# COMPACT_ATOMS: atom_id res chain seq x y z
N MET A 1 10.33 10.87 24.36
CA MET A 1 11.12 9.94 23.52
C MET A 1 10.17 8.93 22.91
N THR A 2 10.26 8.71 21.61
CA THR A 2 9.50 7.67 20.92
C THR A 2 10.22 6.35 21.14
N HIS A 3 9.49 5.33 21.58
CA HIS A 3 10.00 3.98 21.73
C HIS A 3 9.33 3.10 20.70
N TYR A 4 10.08 2.18 20.12
CA TYR A 4 9.52 1.23 19.17
C TYR A 4 10.09 -0.17 19.39
N TRP A 5 9.29 -1.16 19.01
CA TRP A 5 9.71 -2.54 18.92
C TRP A 5 8.92 -3.23 17.82
N TRP A 6 9.41 -4.35 17.36
CA TRP A 6 8.69 -5.19 16.40
C TRP A 6 8.71 -6.64 16.85
N LYS A 7 7.74 -7.38 16.33
CA LYS A 7 7.73 -8.84 16.38
C LYS A 7 7.56 -9.39 14.97
N ASP A 8 8.15 -10.54 14.71
CA ASP A 8 7.91 -11.30 13.50
C ASP A 8 6.50 -11.89 13.54
N LEU A 9 5.82 -11.82 12.42
CA LEU A 9 4.54 -12.48 12.21
C LEU A 9 4.78 -13.75 11.41
N HIS A 10 4.19 -14.85 11.85
CA HIS A 10 4.24 -16.13 11.18
C HIS A 10 2.83 -16.66 10.94
N ASP A 11 2.68 -17.48 9.92
CA ASP A 11 1.46 -18.24 9.71
C ASP A 11 1.45 -19.51 10.59
N ARG A 12 0.43 -20.33 10.44
CA ARG A 12 0.24 -21.57 11.19
C ARG A 12 1.27 -22.65 10.87
N ASN A 13 1.98 -22.52 9.76
CA ASN A 13 3.06 -23.41 9.33
C ASN A 13 4.44 -22.84 9.67
N ASP A 14 4.49 -21.81 10.53
CA ASP A 14 5.69 -21.08 10.92
C ASP A 14 6.37 -20.35 9.73
N ALA A 15 5.66 -20.12 8.63
CA ALA A 15 6.19 -19.31 7.54
C ALA A 15 6.11 -17.82 7.89
N TRP A 16 7.21 -17.10 7.71
CA TRP A 16 7.30 -15.69 8.02
C TRP A 16 6.41 -14.86 7.09
N LEU A 17 5.60 -13.96 7.66
CA LEU A 17 4.62 -13.13 6.96
C LEU A 17 4.95 -11.65 6.91
N GLY A 18 5.70 -11.15 7.87
CA GLY A 18 5.99 -9.73 8.00
C GLY A 18 6.42 -9.31 9.39
N LEU A 19 6.48 -8.01 9.60
CA LEU A 19 6.77 -7.38 10.90
C LEU A 19 5.56 -6.61 11.40
N ALA A 20 5.15 -6.87 12.63
CA ALA A 20 4.28 -5.97 13.38
C ALA A 20 5.16 -5.01 14.17
N LEU A 21 5.10 -3.73 13.84
CA LEU A 21 5.90 -2.67 14.44
C LEU A 21 4.99 -1.81 15.33
N THR A 22 5.28 -1.75 16.62
CA THR A 22 4.58 -0.90 17.57
C THR A 22 5.42 0.34 17.88
N VAL A 23 4.83 1.51 17.69
CA VAL A 23 5.41 2.80 18.02
C VAL A 23 4.65 3.39 19.20
N LYS A 24 5.36 3.75 20.27
CA LYS A 24 4.80 4.37 21.48
C LYS A 24 5.49 5.71 21.76
N GLY A 25 4.76 6.60 22.42
CA GLY A 25 5.24 7.93 22.81
C GLY A 25 4.19 9.00 22.52
N GLU A 26 4.59 10.22 22.65
CA GLU A 26 3.74 11.36 22.23
C GLU A 26 3.86 11.53 20.71
N THR A 27 2.75 11.94 20.08
CA THR A 27 2.78 12.36 18.69
C THR A 27 3.70 13.57 18.54
N PRO A 28 4.81 13.47 17.82
CA PRO A 28 5.70 14.61 17.68
C PRO A 28 4.97 15.77 17.00
N ALA A 29 5.26 17.00 17.44
CA ALA A 29 4.82 18.18 16.72
C ALA A 29 5.45 18.15 15.31
N GLY A 30 4.60 18.26 14.27
CA GLY A 30 5.05 18.20 12.87
C GLY A 30 5.45 16.79 12.44
N LEU A 31 4.57 15.81 12.62
CA LEU A 31 4.70 14.50 12.00
C LEU A 31 5.12 14.63 10.55
N ALA A 32 6.10 13.83 10.14
CA ALA A 32 6.61 13.92 8.79
C ALA A 32 5.55 13.55 7.75
N LEU A 33 4.73 12.52 8.02
CA LEU A 33 3.63 12.08 7.15
C LEU A 33 2.32 12.10 7.92
N GLU A 34 1.33 12.85 7.41
CA GLU A 34 0.05 13.03 8.08
C GLU A 34 -1.11 13.07 7.09
N MET A 35 -2.16 12.30 7.40
CA MET A 35 -3.41 12.36 6.66
C MET A 35 -4.37 13.32 7.36
N LEU A 36 -4.86 14.33 6.64
CA LEU A 36 -5.87 15.27 7.11
C LEU A 36 -7.21 14.94 6.46
N SER A 37 -8.29 15.19 7.20
CA SER A 37 -9.65 15.03 6.68
C SER A 37 -10.55 16.21 7.08
N GLY A 38 -11.64 16.38 6.32
CA GLY A 38 -12.64 17.42 6.53
C GLY A 38 -14.01 17.01 6.01
N HIS A 39 -14.94 17.96 6.00
CA HIS A 39 -16.25 17.73 5.44
C HIS A 39 -16.21 17.44 3.95
N HIS A 40 -17.26 16.82 3.42
CA HIS A 40 -17.45 16.49 2.01
C HIS A 40 -16.41 15.53 1.42
N GLY A 41 -15.86 14.63 2.25
CA GLY A 41 -14.86 13.66 1.78
C GLY A 41 -13.54 14.28 1.32
N ARG A 42 -13.24 15.52 1.74
CA ARG A 42 -11.98 16.20 1.45
C ARG A 42 -10.86 15.70 2.34
N MET A 43 -9.75 15.38 1.73
CA MET A 43 -8.57 14.85 2.41
C MET A 43 -7.30 15.52 1.86
N ALA A 44 -6.25 15.51 2.66
CA ALA A 44 -4.92 15.92 2.23
C ALA A 44 -3.86 15.03 2.89
N LEU A 45 -2.92 14.57 2.11
CA LEU A 45 -1.70 13.94 2.62
C LEU A 45 -0.62 14.99 2.71
N GLN A 46 -0.11 15.23 3.91
CA GLN A 46 0.95 16.20 4.16
C GLN A 46 2.27 15.53 4.53
N LEU A 47 3.35 16.15 4.14
CA LEU A 47 4.71 15.87 4.58
C LEU A 47 5.28 17.14 5.20
N ARG A 48 5.57 17.10 6.49
CA ARG A 48 6.11 18.25 7.25
C ARG A 48 5.26 19.52 7.12
N GLY A 49 3.95 19.36 7.07
CA GLY A 49 3.00 20.47 6.92
C GLY A 49 2.74 20.92 5.49
N GLU A 50 3.48 20.40 4.51
CA GLU A 50 3.27 20.69 3.09
C GLU A 50 2.45 19.58 2.43
N THR A 51 1.47 19.95 1.62
CA THR A 51 0.58 18.99 0.98
C THR A 51 1.26 18.28 -0.19
N LEU A 52 1.30 16.95 -0.13
CA LEU A 52 1.73 16.08 -1.24
C LEU A 52 0.60 15.77 -2.22
N PHE A 53 -0.57 15.49 -1.65
CA PHE A 53 -1.77 15.12 -2.40
C PHE A 53 -2.99 15.76 -1.74
N TRP A 54 -3.90 16.25 -2.57
CA TRP A 54 -5.27 16.53 -2.18
C TRP A 54 -6.17 15.42 -2.71
N ALA A 55 -7.18 15.03 -1.95
CA ALA A 55 -8.14 14.03 -2.37
C ALA A 55 -9.56 14.50 -2.09
N SER A 56 -10.47 14.19 -3.00
CA SER A 56 -11.91 14.48 -2.87
C SER A 56 -12.71 13.23 -3.22
N MET A 57 -13.41 12.68 -2.25
CA MET A 57 -14.25 11.50 -2.46
C MET A 57 -15.45 11.84 -3.35
N LEU A 58 -15.80 10.93 -4.23
CA LEU A 58 -17.02 11.05 -5.02
C LEU A 58 -18.27 10.96 -4.12
N LYS A 59 -19.33 11.69 -4.49
CA LYS A 59 -20.58 11.74 -3.69
C LYS A 59 -21.28 10.40 -3.54
N ASP A 60 -21.13 9.53 -4.52
CA ASP A 60 -21.69 8.18 -4.55
C ASP A 60 -20.76 7.13 -3.94
N TYR A 61 -19.61 7.55 -3.43
CA TYR A 61 -18.59 6.67 -2.85
C TYR A 61 -18.02 5.64 -3.84
N SER A 62 -18.07 5.89 -5.14
CA SER A 62 -17.52 5.02 -6.17
C SER A 62 -16.02 5.18 -6.37
N GLY A 63 -15.45 6.31 -5.95
CA GLY A 63 -14.04 6.61 -6.16
C GLY A 63 -13.57 7.90 -5.48
N VAL A 64 -12.39 8.35 -5.90
CA VAL A 64 -11.76 9.55 -5.36
C VAL A 64 -10.96 10.30 -6.43
N TRP A 65 -11.12 11.61 -6.50
CA TRP A 65 -10.22 12.49 -7.22
C TRP A 65 -8.94 12.69 -6.41
N LEU A 66 -7.80 12.45 -7.04
CA LEU A 66 -6.48 12.74 -6.50
C LEU A 66 -5.82 13.87 -7.28
N VAL A 67 -5.34 14.87 -6.56
CA VAL A 67 -4.54 15.97 -7.11
C VAL A 67 -3.14 15.88 -6.53
N THR A 68 -2.14 15.58 -7.36
CA THR A 68 -0.74 15.44 -6.97
C THR A 68 -0.07 16.81 -6.95
N ASN A 69 0.46 17.24 -5.81
CA ASN A 69 1.28 18.44 -5.73
C ASN A 69 2.69 18.14 -6.23
N ARG A 70 3.01 18.58 -7.44
CA ARG A 70 4.32 18.39 -8.08
C ARG A 70 5.36 19.46 -7.71
N GLU A 71 4.96 20.48 -6.95
CA GLU A 71 5.83 21.61 -6.57
C GLU A 71 6.58 21.38 -5.25
N HIS A 72 6.29 20.27 -4.54
CA HIS A 72 6.84 20.04 -3.21
C HIS A 72 8.35 19.79 -3.26
N PRO A 73 9.20 20.67 -2.67
CA PRO A 73 10.65 20.57 -2.79
C PRO A 73 11.29 19.40 -2.02
N ASP A 74 10.65 18.96 -0.91
CA ASP A 74 11.17 17.93 -0.02
C ASP A 74 10.72 16.52 -0.40
N GLN A 75 10.07 16.34 -1.54
CA GLN A 75 9.53 15.04 -1.95
C GLN A 75 10.60 13.97 -2.17
N LEU A 76 11.82 14.37 -2.42
CA LEU A 76 12.88 13.45 -2.87
C LEU A 76 13.43 12.54 -1.77
N ASN A 77 13.49 12.98 -0.52
CA ASN A 77 14.26 12.30 0.53
C ASN A 77 13.46 12.07 1.82
N LEU A 78 12.48 11.16 1.79
CA LEU A 78 11.81 10.71 3.03
C LEU A 78 12.71 9.85 3.90
N LEU A 79 13.47 8.97 3.26
CA LEU A 79 14.38 8.04 3.90
C LEU A 79 15.79 8.22 3.36
N PRO A 80 16.82 7.88 4.13
CA PRO A 80 18.17 7.78 3.60
C PRO A 80 18.21 6.85 2.38
N PRO A 81 18.97 7.20 1.34
CA PRO A 81 19.05 6.38 0.15
C PRO A 81 19.70 5.02 0.46
N VAL A 82 19.14 3.94 -0.06
CA VAL A 82 19.76 2.62 -0.04
C VAL A 82 21.10 2.68 -0.77
N ARG A 83 22.17 2.17 -0.15
CA ARG A 83 23.54 2.20 -0.63
C ARG A 83 24.01 0.80 -1.04
N SER A 84 25.17 0.74 -1.70
CA SER A 84 25.80 -0.53 -2.09
C SER A 84 26.10 -1.41 -0.88
N GLU A 85 26.57 -0.78 0.22
CA GLU A 85 26.90 -1.50 1.46
C GLU A 85 25.67 -2.19 2.07
N ASP A 86 24.50 -1.55 1.97
CA ASP A 86 23.23 -2.12 2.45
C ASP A 86 22.85 -3.37 1.64
N ILE A 87 23.02 -3.30 0.31
CA ILE A 87 22.74 -4.42 -0.60
C ILE A 87 23.72 -5.58 -0.33
N GLU A 88 24.99 -5.28 -0.14
CA GLU A 88 26.02 -6.27 0.17
C GLU A 88 25.80 -6.93 1.52
N ALA A 89 25.31 -6.17 2.52
CA ALA A 89 25.00 -6.68 3.86
C ALA A 89 23.77 -7.59 3.85
N ILE A 90 22.75 -7.25 3.04
CA ILE A 90 21.49 -8.00 2.92
C ILE A 90 21.56 -8.92 1.70
N LYS A 91 22.40 -9.95 1.79
CA LYS A 91 22.56 -10.94 0.72
C LYS A 91 21.33 -11.84 0.62
N ARG A 92 20.98 -12.19 -0.61
CA ARG A 92 19.89 -13.12 -0.90
C ARG A 92 20.25 -14.53 -0.45
N LYS A 93 19.75 -14.93 0.74
CA LYS A 93 19.94 -16.27 1.31
C LYS A 93 18.77 -17.22 1.06
N GLY A 94 17.75 -16.76 0.37
CA GLY A 94 16.45 -17.37 0.19
C GLY A 94 15.38 -16.29 0.33
N ASP A 95 14.28 -16.41 -0.40
CA ASP A 95 13.35 -15.30 -0.57
C ASP A 95 12.72 -14.80 0.74
N ALA A 96 12.35 -15.69 1.66
CA ALA A 96 11.72 -15.28 2.93
C ALA A 96 12.69 -14.55 3.87
N ALA A 97 13.92 -15.05 4.03
CA ALA A 97 14.94 -14.44 4.87
C ALA A 97 15.36 -13.06 4.32
N TRP A 98 15.58 -12.97 3.01
CA TRP A 98 15.94 -11.74 2.34
C TRP A 98 14.87 -10.66 2.52
N THR A 99 13.60 -11.02 2.32
CA THR A 99 12.48 -10.10 2.49
C THR A 99 12.37 -9.62 3.95
N GLY A 100 12.54 -10.52 4.91
CA GLY A 100 12.53 -10.18 6.33
C GLY A 100 13.66 -9.23 6.73
N GLU A 101 14.86 -9.42 6.18
CA GLU A 101 15.99 -8.51 6.42
C GLU A 101 15.72 -7.10 5.85
N TRP A 102 15.14 -6.99 4.66
CA TRP A 102 14.73 -5.71 4.10
C TRP A 102 13.58 -5.06 4.90
N CYS A 103 12.62 -5.84 5.41
CA CYS A 103 11.61 -5.30 6.32
C CYS A 103 12.24 -4.69 7.58
N ARG A 104 13.20 -5.37 8.20
CA ARG A 104 13.92 -4.85 9.37
C ARG A 104 14.79 -3.65 9.04
N TYR A 105 15.40 -3.64 7.85
CA TYR A 105 16.14 -2.48 7.35
C TYR A 105 15.23 -1.25 7.25
N PHE A 106 14.11 -1.36 6.55
CA PHE A 106 13.18 -0.24 6.39
C PHE A 106 12.50 0.16 7.70
N ALA A 107 12.19 -0.79 8.58
CA ALA A 107 11.67 -0.47 9.92
C ALA A 107 12.65 0.43 10.70
N ARG A 108 13.95 0.11 10.68
CA ARG A 108 14.99 0.98 11.27
C ARG A 108 15.04 2.34 10.59
N GLN A 109 15.09 2.40 9.26
CA GLN A 109 15.14 3.66 8.52
C GLN A 109 13.96 4.57 8.83
N LEU A 110 12.75 4.01 8.96
CA LEU A 110 11.53 4.75 9.30
C LEU A 110 11.59 5.32 10.73
N MET A 111 12.17 4.57 11.67
CA MET A 111 12.21 4.94 13.10
C MET A 111 13.40 5.78 13.47
N ASP A 112 14.56 5.54 12.85
CA ASP A 112 15.80 6.26 13.13
C ASP A 112 15.93 7.56 12.31
N SER A 113 14.91 7.87 11.51
CA SER A 113 14.84 9.14 10.77
C SER A 113 14.87 10.32 11.74
N PRO A 114 15.66 11.39 11.46
CA PRO A 114 15.66 12.60 12.28
C PRO A 114 14.30 13.28 12.40
N ALA A 115 13.41 13.07 11.44
CA ALA A 115 12.00 13.42 11.52
C ALA A 115 11.19 12.12 11.60
N PRO A 116 10.48 11.84 12.71
CA PRO A 116 9.69 10.63 12.84
C PRO A 116 8.62 10.61 11.74
N LEU A 117 8.63 9.53 10.95
CA LEU A 117 7.67 9.35 9.86
C LEU A 117 6.39 8.67 10.33
N LEU A 118 6.48 7.86 11.39
CA LEU A 118 5.38 7.04 11.87
C LEU A 118 4.78 7.63 13.16
N ALA A 119 3.47 7.77 13.17
CA ALA A 119 2.72 8.10 14.37
C ALA A 119 2.84 6.99 15.43
N PRO A 120 2.67 7.30 16.75
CA PRO A 120 2.60 6.31 17.82
C PRO A 120 1.35 5.44 17.68
N ARG A 121 1.53 4.29 16.99
CA ARG A 121 0.47 3.34 16.62
C ARG A 121 1.08 1.98 16.33
N ASP A 122 0.21 1.04 15.98
CA ASP A 122 0.61 -0.26 15.47
C ASP A 122 0.65 -0.23 13.93
N TRP A 123 1.81 -0.61 13.41
CA TRP A 123 2.13 -0.63 12.00
C TRP A 123 2.48 -2.04 11.55
N LEU A 124 2.23 -2.32 10.31
CA LEU A 124 2.55 -3.58 9.67
C LEU A 124 3.45 -3.32 8.48
N LEU A 125 4.50 -4.11 8.35
CA LEU A 125 5.38 -4.12 7.18
C LEU A 125 5.43 -5.52 6.59
N ARG A 126 4.90 -5.70 5.40
CA ARG A 126 4.70 -6.99 4.74
C ARG A 126 5.15 -6.98 3.29
N PRO A 127 5.61 -8.13 2.75
CA PRO A 127 5.86 -8.26 1.33
C PRO A 127 4.56 -8.31 0.51
N MET A 128 4.58 -7.72 -0.69
CA MET A 128 3.83 -8.19 -1.84
C MET A 128 4.80 -8.88 -2.78
N LEU A 129 4.44 -10.05 -3.25
CA LEU A 129 5.27 -10.84 -4.16
C LEU A 129 4.60 -10.93 -5.53
N PRO A 130 5.38 -11.11 -6.62
CA PRO A 130 4.80 -11.40 -7.91
C PRO A 130 3.85 -12.58 -7.81
N ALA A 131 2.63 -12.42 -8.29
CA ALA A 131 1.61 -13.45 -8.31
C ALA A 131 1.18 -13.72 -9.75
N LYS A 132 0.74 -14.93 -10.01
CA LYS A 132 0.13 -15.25 -11.31
C LYS A 132 -1.26 -14.64 -11.35
N ARG A 133 -1.51 -13.77 -12.32
CA ARG A 133 -2.86 -13.30 -12.61
C ARG A 133 -3.72 -14.52 -13.00
N HIS A 134 -4.88 -14.66 -12.40
CA HIS A 134 -5.86 -15.69 -12.80
C HIS A 134 -6.44 -15.34 -14.17
N SER A 135 -5.69 -15.55 -15.22
CA SER A 135 -6.22 -15.43 -16.57
C SER A 135 -5.92 -16.73 -17.32
N SER A 136 -6.97 -17.40 -17.71
CA SER A 136 -6.96 -18.55 -18.60
C SER A 136 -6.42 -18.22 -20.02
N TYR A 137 -6.07 -16.96 -20.27
CA TYR A 137 -5.67 -16.44 -21.57
C TYR A 137 -4.16 -16.30 -21.78
N LEU A 138 -3.35 -16.39 -20.72
CA LEU A 138 -1.91 -16.18 -20.81
C LEU A 138 -1.16 -17.50 -21.02
N ARG A 139 -0.98 -17.85 -22.28
CA ARG A 139 -0.10 -18.97 -22.67
C ARG A 139 1.33 -18.46 -22.88
N ASN A 140 2.26 -18.95 -22.05
CA ASN A 140 3.71 -19.10 -22.30
C ASN A 140 4.53 -17.89 -22.83
N THR A 141 4.13 -16.65 -22.62
CA THR A 141 4.96 -15.48 -22.92
C THR A 141 5.44 -14.83 -21.62
N THR A 142 6.66 -14.28 -21.62
CA THR A 142 7.10 -13.38 -20.55
C THR A 142 6.06 -12.27 -20.43
N PRO A 143 5.37 -12.12 -19.30
CA PRO A 143 4.27 -11.17 -19.22
C PRO A 143 4.82 -9.75 -19.40
N ASP A 144 4.22 -8.99 -20.33
CA ASP A 144 4.39 -7.54 -20.40
C ASP A 144 4.00 -6.91 -19.05
N ILE A 145 4.48 -5.71 -18.80
CA ILE A 145 4.21 -4.99 -17.51
C ILE A 145 2.72 -4.92 -17.21
N ASP A 146 1.86 -4.78 -18.18
CA ASP A 146 0.41 -4.76 -18.03
C ASP A 146 -0.18 -6.06 -17.47
N GLN A 147 0.59 -7.12 -17.51
CA GLN A 147 0.21 -8.43 -17.01
C GLN A 147 0.82 -8.75 -15.65
N TRP A 148 1.67 -7.86 -15.13
CA TRP A 148 2.24 -8.02 -13.80
C TRP A 148 1.15 -7.89 -12.75
N TYR A 149 1.21 -8.80 -11.80
CA TYR A 149 0.31 -8.83 -10.67
C TYR A 149 1.09 -9.17 -9.41
N PHE A 150 0.89 -8.37 -8.38
CA PHE A 150 1.54 -8.53 -7.08
C PHE A 150 0.48 -8.71 -6.03
N LYS A 151 0.68 -9.62 -5.12
CA LYS A 151 -0.25 -9.91 -4.03
C LYS A 151 0.52 -10.22 -2.75
N THR A 152 -0.10 -9.92 -1.61
CA THR A 152 0.40 -10.43 -0.34
C THR A 152 0.29 -11.95 -0.30
N PRO A 153 1.21 -12.65 0.40
CA PRO A 153 1.12 -14.10 0.55
C PRO A 153 -0.24 -14.54 1.10
N PRO A 154 -0.88 -15.57 0.51
CA PRO A 154 -2.24 -16.00 0.87
C PRO A 154 -2.39 -16.51 2.29
N SER A 155 -1.30 -17.00 2.90
CA SER A 155 -1.26 -17.45 4.29
C SER A 155 -1.31 -16.32 5.31
N ALA A 156 -1.70 -15.15 4.88
CA ALA A 156 -1.84 -13.98 5.74
C ALA A 156 -2.93 -14.12 6.81
N GLY A 157 -3.49 -15.30 6.98
CA GLY A 157 -4.45 -15.59 8.02
C GLY A 157 -5.72 -14.75 7.90
N ASP A 158 -6.11 -14.15 8.98
CA ASP A 158 -7.37 -13.43 9.12
C ASP A 158 -7.33 -11.97 8.65
N TRP A 159 -6.45 -11.65 7.69
CA TRP A 159 -6.39 -10.34 7.07
C TRP A 159 -7.59 -10.10 6.17
N ARG A 160 -8.31 -9.00 6.41
CA ARG A 160 -9.48 -8.60 5.63
C ARG A 160 -9.15 -7.68 4.46
N VAL A 161 -7.88 -7.34 4.28
CA VAL A 161 -7.42 -6.54 3.15
C VAL A 161 -6.65 -7.43 2.19
N ASP A 162 -7.16 -7.57 0.98
CA ASP A 162 -6.48 -8.23 -0.12
C ASP A 162 -5.58 -7.20 -0.83
N TRP A 163 -4.36 -7.07 -0.37
CA TRP A 163 -3.40 -6.13 -0.95
C TRP A 163 -2.89 -6.67 -2.28
N ALA A 164 -3.21 -5.95 -3.32
CA ALA A 164 -2.79 -6.26 -4.68
C ALA A 164 -2.38 -4.98 -5.44
N LEU A 165 -1.44 -5.12 -6.36
CA LEU A 165 -1.04 -4.10 -7.32
C LEU A 165 -0.99 -4.73 -8.71
N TYR A 166 -1.41 -3.98 -9.71
CA TYR A 166 -1.33 -4.35 -11.10
C TYR A 166 -0.24 -3.53 -11.80
N GLY A 167 0.52 -4.14 -12.68
CA GLY A 167 1.65 -3.50 -13.34
C GLY A 167 1.25 -2.33 -14.23
N GLU A 168 0.05 -2.36 -14.79
CA GLU A 168 -0.53 -1.26 -15.57
C GLU A 168 -0.62 0.06 -14.79
N ASP A 169 -0.76 -0.02 -13.44
CA ASP A 169 -0.84 1.16 -12.57
C ASP A 169 0.49 1.89 -12.39
N PHE A 170 1.61 1.32 -12.85
CA PHE A 170 2.95 1.90 -12.66
C PHE A 170 3.36 2.87 -13.76
N ARG A 171 2.69 2.90 -14.90
CA ARG A 171 3.12 3.64 -16.09
C ARG A 171 3.23 5.14 -15.89
N SER A 172 2.38 5.71 -15.04
CA SER A 172 2.37 7.14 -14.73
C SER A 172 3.44 7.59 -13.73
N LEU A 173 4.31 6.69 -13.24
CA LEU A 173 5.29 7.04 -12.22
C LEU A 173 6.46 7.91 -12.70
N THR A 174 6.74 7.90 -14.00
CA THR A 174 7.82 8.72 -14.58
C THR A 174 7.42 10.18 -14.71
N ASP A 175 6.14 10.43 -14.95
CA ASP A 175 5.53 11.74 -15.05
C ASP A 175 4.11 11.68 -14.46
N PRO A 176 3.97 11.75 -13.12
CA PRO A 176 2.68 11.65 -12.46
C PRO A 176 1.71 12.71 -12.97
N GLU A 177 0.49 12.32 -13.29
CA GLU A 177 -0.57 13.24 -13.66
C GLU A 177 -0.87 14.21 -12.51
N HIS A 178 -1.23 15.45 -12.83
CA HIS A 178 -1.66 16.43 -11.84
C HIS A 178 -2.99 16.03 -11.18
N VAL A 179 -3.90 15.49 -11.98
CA VAL A 179 -5.24 15.09 -11.54
C VAL A 179 -5.55 13.70 -12.05
N ARG A 180 -6.02 12.84 -11.17
CA ARG A 180 -6.42 11.47 -11.50
C ARG A 180 -7.68 11.08 -10.76
N LEU A 181 -8.62 10.43 -11.46
CA LEU A 181 -9.74 9.73 -10.85
C LEU A 181 -9.33 8.30 -10.54
N VAL A 182 -9.51 7.88 -9.28
CA VAL A 182 -9.37 6.49 -8.84
C VAL A 182 -10.77 5.92 -8.70
N ASP A 183 -11.11 5.01 -9.59
CA ASP A 183 -12.38 4.29 -9.57
C ASP A 183 -12.24 3.00 -8.74
N TRP A 184 -13.00 2.88 -7.66
CA TRP A 184 -12.95 1.71 -6.78
C TRP A 184 -13.74 0.51 -7.31
N TRP A 185 -14.65 0.71 -8.25
CA TRP A 185 -15.45 -0.37 -8.83
C TRP A 185 -14.62 -1.35 -9.67
N TRP A 186 -13.57 -0.85 -10.31
CA TRP A 186 -12.70 -1.67 -11.15
C TRP A 186 -11.55 -2.33 -10.38
N GLY A 187 -11.58 -2.28 -9.03
CA GLY A 187 -10.63 -2.95 -8.17
C GLY A 187 -9.20 -2.40 -8.25
N GLY A 188 -9.05 -1.18 -8.75
CA GLY A 188 -7.77 -0.53 -8.90
C GLY A 188 -7.20 -0.08 -7.56
N HIS A 189 -6.10 -0.69 -7.14
CA HIS A 189 -5.23 -0.11 -6.14
C HIS A 189 -4.19 0.74 -6.87
N LEU A 190 -4.37 2.04 -6.87
CA LEU A 190 -3.46 2.97 -7.53
C LEU A 190 -2.12 3.02 -6.79
N LEU A 191 -1.04 3.03 -7.55
CA LEU A 191 0.30 3.36 -7.04
C LEU A 191 0.64 4.82 -7.37
N MET A 192 0.84 5.62 -6.32
CA MET A 192 1.15 7.05 -6.45
C MET A 192 2.65 7.29 -6.29
N GLY A 193 3.27 7.84 -7.32
CA GLY A 193 4.62 8.39 -7.23
C GLY A 193 4.58 9.78 -6.57
N ARG A 194 5.63 10.11 -5.81
CA ARG A 194 5.74 11.42 -5.13
C ARG A 194 6.47 12.49 -5.94
N TYR A 195 7.22 12.08 -6.94
CA TYR A 195 8.01 12.97 -7.79
C TYR A 195 8.31 12.31 -9.14
N PRO A 196 8.54 13.10 -10.19
CA PRO A 196 8.92 12.57 -11.50
C PRO A 196 10.31 11.95 -11.49
N ILE A 197 10.55 11.01 -12.39
CA ILE A 197 11.84 10.35 -12.58
C ILE A 197 12.61 11.05 -13.70
N ASP A 198 13.89 11.33 -13.46
CA ASP A 198 14.81 11.71 -14.54
C ASP A 198 15.32 10.43 -15.23
N PRO A 199 14.92 10.17 -16.49
CA PRO A 199 15.34 8.96 -17.23
C PRO A 199 16.84 8.95 -17.56
N HIS A 200 17.52 10.09 -17.46
CA HIS A 200 18.94 10.23 -17.73
C HIS A 200 19.83 10.18 -16.49
N ALA A 201 19.21 10.09 -15.31
CA ALA A 201 19.97 10.06 -14.06
C ALA A 201 20.94 8.86 -14.01
N GLY A 202 22.20 9.13 -13.63
CA GLY A 202 23.20 8.06 -13.48
C GLY A 202 22.78 6.98 -12.48
N ARG A 203 21.98 7.36 -11.46
CA ARG A 203 21.39 6.45 -10.47
C ARG A 203 20.46 5.42 -11.12
N LEU A 204 19.73 5.77 -12.18
CA LEU A 204 18.87 4.84 -12.89
C LEU A 204 19.70 3.73 -13.55
N LYS A 205 20.79 4.08 -14.22
CA LYS A 205 21.70 3.10 -14.84
C LYS A 205 22.26 2.10 -13.83
N TRP A 206 22.58 2.57 -12.64
CA TRP A 206 23.07 1.72 -11.55
C TRP A 206 21.98 0.76 -11.06
N TRP A 207 20.75 1.23 -10.87
CA TRP A 207 19.63 0.39 -10.47
C TRP A 207 19.26 -0.65 -11.53
N ARG A 208 19.32 -0.29 -12.81
CA ARG A 208 19.12 -1.25 -13.91
C ARG A 208 20.15 -2.37 -13.87
N LYS A 209 21.42 -2.05 -13.61
CA LYS A 209 22.47 -3.05 -13.40
C LYS A 209 22.09 -3.98 -12.24
N LYS A 210 21.72 -3.44 -11.07
CA LYS A 210 21.32 -4.21 -9.89
C LYS A 210 20.08 -5.08 -10.16
N CYS A 211 19.15 -4.59 -10.96
CA CYS A 211 17.97 -5.34 -11.39
C CYS A 211 18.36 -6.61 -12.17
N ARG A 212 19.24 -6.45 -13.18
CA ARG A 212 19.76 -7.59 -13.97
C ARG A 212 20.59 -8.58 -13.14
N GLU A 213 21.26 -8.12 -12.09
CA GLU A 213 22.01 -8.95 -11.14
C GLU A 213 21.08 -9.68 -10.15
N GLY A 214 19.78 -9.40 -10.14
CA GLY A 214 18.84 -9.98 -9.16
C GLY A 214 18.99 -9.45 -7.75
N GLU A 215 19.66 -8.31 -7.59
CA GLU A 215 19.99 -7.66 -6.32
C GLU A 215 19.17 -6.40 -6.05
N LEU A 216 18.07 -6.19 -6.78
CA LEU A 216 17.25 -4.99 -6.63
C LEU A 216 16.50 -5.01 -5.28
N PRO A 217 16.74 -4.04 -4.38
CA PRO A 217 16.00 -3.95 -3.12
C PRO A 217 14.51 -3.70 -3.35
N PRO A 218 13.65 -4.15 -2.43
CA PRO A 218 12.21 -3.92 -2.54
C PRO A 218 11.85 -2.44 -2.60
N VAL A 219 10.77 -2.13 -3.28
CA VAL A 219 10.12 -0.81 -3.27
C VAL A 219 9.25 -0.71 -2.03
N LEU A 220 9.48 0.32 -1.22
CA LEU A 220 8.67 0.57 -0.03
C LEU A 220 7.47 1.44 -0.39
N VAL A 221 6.27 0.93 -0.10
CA VAL A 221 5.00 1.64 -0.34
C VAL A 221 4.19 1.74 0.94
N TRP A 222 3.46 2.82 1.11
CA TRP A 222 2.48 2.99 2.19
C TRP A 222 1.08 2.79 1.64
N TYR A 223 0.32 1.87 2.23
CA TYR A 223 -1.08 1.67 1.91
C TYR A 223 -1.96 2.63 2.70
N ILE A 224 -2.74 3.43 1.98
CA ILE A 224 -3.72 4.37 2.53
C ILE A 224 -5.11 3.78 2.36
N ALA A 225 -5.66 3.22 3.44
CA ALA A 225 -6.92 2.49 3.42
C ALA A 225 -8.10 3.35 2.93
N GLY A 226 -8.16 4.61 3.36
CA GLY A 226 -9.23 5.54 2.97
C GLY A 226 -9.22 5.95 1.50
N LEU A 227 -8.12 5.71 0.79
CA LEU A 227 -7.98 5.99 -0.64
C LEU A 227 -7.89 4.70 -1.48
N ALA A 228 -7.82 3.53 -0.83
CA ALA A 228 -7.51 2.25 -1.47
C ALA A 228 -6.28 2.34 -2.40
N SER A 229 -5.25 3.08 -1.97
CA SER A 229 -4.11 3.44 -2.82
C SER A 229 -2.78 3.26 -2.09
N TYR A 230 -1.70 3.16 -2.85
CA TYR A 230 -0.34 3.06 -2.32
C TYR A 230 0.47 4.30 -2.69
N VAL A 231 1.26 4.80 -1.76
CA VAL A 231 2.24 5.87 -2.01
C VAL A 231 3.64 5.29 -1.96
N VAL A 232 4.45 5.54 -2.97
CA VAL A 232 5.86 5.13 -2.96
C VAL A 232 6.62 5.98 -1.94
N LEU A 233 7.03 5.39 -0.82
CA LEU A 233 7.85 6.06 0.17
C LEU A 233 9.33 6.08 -0.25
N ASP A 234 9.83 4.94 -0.74
CA ASP A 234 11.21 4.81 -1.25
C ASP A 234 11.27 3.81 -2.40
N GLY A 235 12.09 4.10 -3.40
CA GLY A 235 12.36 3.19 -4.50
C GLY A 235 11.78 3.59 -5.86
N HIS A 236 11.41 4.84 -6.12
CA HIS A 236 10.94 5.30 -7.43
C HIS A 236 11.89 4.88 -8.57
N TYR A 237 13.19 5.15 -8.41
CA TYR A 237 14.19 4.75 -9.42
C TYR A 237 14.37 3.24 -9.52
N ARG A 238 14.18 2.50 -8.41
CA ARG A 238 14.22 1.01 -8.44
C ARG A 238 13.05 0.45 -9.23
N LEU A 239 11.86 0.97 -8.99
CA LEU A 239 10.66 0.58 -9.71
C LEU A 239 10.79 0.87 -11.19
N HIS A 240 11.23 2.06 -11.54
CA HIS A 240 11.44 2.43 -12.94
C HIS A 240 12.50 1.55 -13.62
N ALA A 241 13.60 1.25 -12.92
CA ALA A 241 14.61 0.33 -13.42
C ALA A 241 14.05 -1.08 -13.71
N ALA A 242 13.20 -1.58 -12.81
CA ALA A 242 12.52 -2.86 -13.01
C ALA A 242 11.60 -2.85 -14.24
N MET A 243 10.84 -1.76 -14.41
CA MET A 243 9.98 -1.57 -15.60
C MET A 243 10.79 -1.57 -16.90
N GLU A 244 11.89 -0.82 -16.96
CA GLU A 244 12.74 -0.78 -18.15
C GLU A 244 13.44 -2.12 -18.47
N GLU A 245 13.77 -2.89 -17.44
CA GLU A 245 14.39 -4.22 -17.65
C GLU A 245 13.35 -5.35 -17.84
N GLY A 246 12.05 -5.07 -17.71
CA GLY A 246 10.99 -6.06 -17.81
C GLY A 246 11.04 -7.13 -16.71
N ILE A 247 11.60 -6.78 -15.54
CA ILE A 247 11.79 -7.70 -14.40
C ILE A 247 10.87 -7.26 -13.27
N PRO A 248 9.92 -8.11 -12.82
CA PRO A 248 9.02 -7.75 -11.73
C PRO A 248 9.76 -7.35 -10.45
N PRO A 249 9.51 -6.15 -9.88
CA PRO A 249 10.11 -5.74 -8.62
C PRO A 249 9.51 -6.49 -7.43
N SER A 250 10.14 -6.42 -6.28
CA SER A 250 9.52 -6.78 -5.01
C SER A 250 8.98 -5.53 -4.31
N PHE A 251 7.84 -5.65 -3.62
CA PHE A 251 7.26 -4.57 -2.83
C PHE A 251 7.21 -4.93 -1.35
N LEU A 252 7.43 -3.94 -0.50
CA LEU A 252 7.10 -3.98 0.91
C LEU A 252 6.00 -2.97 1.18
N VAL A 253 4.91 -3.42 1.78
CA VAL A 253 3.76 -2.58 2.14
C VAL A 253 3.84 -2.22 3.60
N LEU A 254 3.89 -0.92 3.87
CA LEU A 254 3.66 -0.35 5.18
C LEU A 254 2.18 0.01 5.31
N SER A 255 1.54 -0.35 6.41
CA SER A 255 0.19 0.13 6.75
C SER A 255 0.03 0.28 8.25
N GLU A 256 -0.87 1.16 8.67
CA GLU A 256 -1.44 1.08 10.02
C GLU A 256 -2.38 -0.13 10.09
N TYR A 257 -2.53 -0.74 11.26
CA TYR A 257 -3.50 -1.80 11.44
C TYR A 257 -4.17 -1.74 12.81
N ALA A 258 -5.38 -2.28 12.86
CA ALA A 258 -6.10 -2.54 14.10
C ALA A 258 -6.57 -3.98 14.16
N GLU A 259 -6.52 -4.55 15.36
CA GLU A 259 -7.15 -5.84 15.65
C GLU A 259 -8.60 -5.59 16.09
N ARG A 260 -9.54 -6.28 15.46
CA ARG A 260 -10.96 -6.21 15.80
C ARG A 260 -11.49 -7.61 16.11
N GLU A 261 -12.22 -7.71 17.19
CA GLU A 261 -12.94 -8.93 17.55
C GLU A 261 -14.41 -8.80 17.17
N PHE A 262 -14.96 -9.79 16.47
CA PHE A 262 -16.35 -9.82 16.07
C PHE A 262 -17.19 -10.67 17.03
N PRO A 263 -18.46 -10.29 17.27
CA PRO A 263 -19.37 -11.13 18.03
C PRO A 263 -19.58 -12.48 17.37
N VAL A 264 -19.85 -13.49 18.16
CA VAL A 264 -20.11 -14.85 17.68
C VAL A 264 -21.46 -14.89 16.95
N ASP A 265 -21.48 -15.42 15.74
CA ASP A 265 -22.70 -15.91 15.11
C ASP A 265 -22.90 -17.39 15.51
N GLU A 266 -23.64 -17.62 16.58
CA GLU A 266 -23.90 -18.94 17.12
C GLU A 266 -24.64 -19.83 16.11
N ALA A 267 -25.54 -19.25 15.31
CA ALA A 267 -26.27 -19.99 14.29
C ALA A 267 -25.35 -20.47 13.14
N GLN A 268 -24.40 -19.64 12.74
CA GLN A 268 -23.37 -20.02 11.77
C GLN A 268 -22.47 -21.10 12.35
N ARG A 269 -22.04 -20.96 13.60
CA ARG A 269 -21.21 -21.94 14.29
C ARG A 269 -21.86 -23.30 14.34
N GLU A 270 -23.11 -23.40 14.76
CA GLU A 270 -23.86 -24.66 14.80
C GLU A 270 -24.03 -25.27 13.42
N ARG A 271 -24.29 -24.48 12.38
CA ARG A 271 -24.38 -24.98 10.99
C ARG A 271 -23.05 -25.61 10.54
N VAL A 272 -21.94 -24.96 10.77
CA VAL A 272 -20.61 -25.46 10.39
C VAL A 272 -20.27 -26.73 11.19
N GLN A 273 -20.50 -26.74 12.50
CA GLN A 273 -20.27 -27.93 13.34
C GLN A 273 -21.08 -29.12 12.87
N ARG A 274 -22.36 -28.91 12.56
CA ARG A 274 -23.27 -29.99 12.01
C ARG A 274 -22.75 -30.50 10.66
N ALA A 275 -22.31 -29.58 9.78
CA ALA A 275 -21.78 -29.96 8.47
C ALA A 275 -20.49 -30.79 8.60
N LEU A 276 -19.58 -30.40 9.50
CA LEU A 276 -18.33 -31.14 9.76
C LEU A 276 -18.61 -32.52 10.37
N ALA A 277 -19.57 -32.63 11.31
CA ALA A 277 -19.97 -33.91 11.90
C ALA A 277 -20.54 -34.84 10.87
N LEU A 278 -21.39 -34.34 9.96
CA LEU A 278 -21.95 -35.14 8.84
C LEU A 278 -20.84 -35.57 7.86
N GLN A 279 -19.91 -34.70 7.55
CA GLN A 279 -18.77 -35.01 6.68
C GLN A 279 -17.92 -36.14 7.29
N GLN A 280 -17.63 -36.06 8.58
CA GLN A 280 -16.85 -37.07 9.29
C GLN A 280 -17.61 -38.42 9.38
N ALA A 281 -18.90 -38.39 9.62
CA ALA A 281 -19.73 -39.59 9.66
C ALA A 281 -19.80 -40.28 8.29
N ASN A 282 -19.91 -39.52 7.21
CA ASN A 282 -19.99 -40.04 5.85
C ASN A 282 -18.66 -40.48 5.26
N ASN A 283 -17.56 -39.92 5.76
CA ASN A 283 -16.19 -40.23 5.33
C ASN A 283 -15.26 -40.32 6.55
N PRO A 284 -15.17 -41.46 7.22
CA PRO A 284 -14.28 -41.65 8.38
C PRO A 284 -12.77 -41.44 8.07
N GLY A 285 -12.38 -41.50 6.81
CA GLY A 285 -11.03 -41.23 6.33
C GLY A 285 -10.78 -39.79 5.94
N CYS A 286 -11.67 -38.83 6.27
CA CYS A 286 -11.50 -37.44 5.95
C CYS A 286 -10.32 -36.83 6.70
N ASN A 287 -9.75 -35.77 6.13
CA ASN A 287 -8.63 -35.04 6.72
C ASN A 287 -9.03 -34.38 8.06
N ILE A 288 -8.63 -35.03 9.16
CA ILE A 288 -8.92 -34.57 10.53
C ILE A 288 -8.26 -33.21 10.79
N ASP A 289 -7.07 -32.95 10.26
CA ASP A 289 -6.38 -31.67 10.44
C ASP A 289 -7.15 -30.54 9.77
N GLY A 290 -7.76 -30.79 8.59
CA GLY A 290 -8.62 -29.80 7.92
C GLY A 290 -9.89 -29.52 8.72
N ILE A 291 -10.49 -30.53 9.37
CA ILE A 291 -11.65 -30.35 10.24
C ILE A 291 -11.28 -29.55 11.48
N ASN A 292 -10.20 -29.93 12.17
CA ASN A 292 -9.71 -29.22 13.34
C ASN A 292 -9.37 -27.76 13.01
N GLN A 293 -8.77 -27.54 11.86
CA GLN A 293 -8.44 -26.20 11.40
C GLN A 293 -9.69 -25.33 11.15
N THR A 294 -10.71 -25.93 10.56
CA THR A 294 -12.01 -25.24 10.35
C THR A 294 -12.66 -24.90 11.69
N LEU A 295 -12.59 -25.81 12.66
CA LEU A 295 -13.09 -25.56 14.02
C LEU A 295 -12.31 -24.43 14.71
N ILE A 296 -10.98 -24.44 14.66
CA ILE A 296 -10.15 -23.37 15.23
C ILE A 296 -10.54 -22.03 14.62
N ASN A 297 -10.69 -21.95 13.30
CA ASN A 297 -11.10 -20.71 12.61
C ASN A 297 -12.49 -20.23 13.04
N LEU A 298 -13.38 -21.14 13.36
CA LEU A 298 -14.73 -20.83 13.82
C LEU A 298 -14.74 -20.14 15.20
N TRP A 299 -13.69 -20.38 16.01
CA TRP A 299 -13.52 -19.80 17.34
C TRP A 299 -12.62 -18.56 17.38
N ASP A 300 -11.70 -18.42 16.42
CA ASP A 300 -10.89 -17.21 16.31
C ASP A 300 -11.67 -16.12 15.58
N ARG A 301 -12.03 -15.07 16.30
CA ARG A 301 -12.86 -13.96 15.84
C ARG A 301 -12.08 -12.67 15.73
N ARG A 302 -10.77 -12.76 15.88
CA ARG A 302 -9.88 -11.62 15.75
C ARG A 302 -9.49 -11.47 14.29
N TYR A 303 -9.65 -10.26 13.78
CA TYR A 303 -9.27 -9.90 12.43
C TYR A 303 -8.38 -8.68 12.44
N LEU A 304 -7.39 -8.68 11.58
CA LEU A 304 -6.49 -7.57 11.40
C LEU A 304 -6.95 -6.75 10.20
N TYR A 305 -7.20 -5.46 10.42
CA TYR A 305 -7.63 -4.52 9.40
C TYR A 305 -6.52 -3.51 9.14
N ALA A 306 -6.24 -3.25 7.86
CA ALA A 306 -5.46 -2.07 7.51
C ALA A 306 -6.33 -0.83 7.73
N GLU A 307 -5.78 0.15 8.42
CA GLU A 307 -6.44 1.42 8.71
C GLU A 307 -5.54 2.56 8.26
N THR A 308 -6.11 3.74 8.13
CA THR A 308 -5.35 4.98 8.02
C THR A 308 -6.05 6.01 8.88
N HIS A 309 -5.39 6.45 9.92
CA HIS A 309 -5.92 7.50 10.75
C HIS A 309 -5.73 8.85 10.07
N SER A 310 -6.74 9.67 10.12
CA SER A 310 -6.68 11.05 9.67
C SER A 310 -7.01 12.00 10.80
N ARG A 311 -6.41 13.17 10.78
CA ARG A 311 -6.74 14.27 11.69
C ARG A 311 -7.80 15.16 11.04
N ALA A 312 -8.94 15.31 11.69
CA ALA A 312 -10.08 16.09 11.20
C ALA A 312 -9.85 17.62 11.37
N THR A 313 -8.88 18.17 10.66
CA THR A 313 -8.47 19.58 10.77
C THR A 313 -8.83 20.44 9.58
N LEU A 314 -9.30 19.85 8.47
CA LEU A 314 -9.70 20.64 7.29
C LEU A 314 -11.05 21.37 7.47
N GLY A 315 -11.78 21.09 8.56
CA GLY A 315 -13.06 21.74 8.88
C GLY A 315 -14.08 21.64 7.76
N ASN A 316 -14.64 22.79 7.34
CA ASN A 316 -15.57 22.86 6.19
C ASN A 316 -14.87 22.73 4.82
N GLY A 317 -13.54 22.63 4.81
CA GLY A 317 -12.74 22.45 3.59
C GLY A 317 -12.55 23.71 2.74
N GLU A 318 -12.84 24.90 3.23
CA GLU A 318 -12.60 26.13 2.46
C GLU A 318 -11.11 26.40 2.20
N GLY A 319 -10.24 26.12 3.21
CA GLY A 319 -8.80 26.22 3.03
C GLY A 319 -8.30 25.27 1.95
N TRP A 320 -8.71 24.01 2.05
CA TRP A 320 -8.42 22.97 1.08
C TRP A 320 -8.88 23.37 -0.34
N ALA A 321 -10.12 23.87 -0.48
CA ALA A 321 -10.66 24.29 -1.76
C ALA A 321 -9.87 25.46 -2.39
N ARG A 322 -9.41 26.41 -1.58
CA ARG A 322 -8.55 27.53 -2.05
C ARG A 322 -7.20 27.02 -2.56
N GLU A 323 -6.55 26.11 -1.80
CA GLU A 323 -5.25 25.52 -2.19
C GLU A 323 -5.37 24.77 -3.52
N VAL A 324 -6.34 23.85 -3.62
CA VAL A 324 -6.59 23.07 -4.85
C VAL A 324 -6.90 23.97 -6.03
N THR A 325 -7.77 24.96 -5.84
CA THR A 325 -8.13 25.91 -6.90
C THR A 325 -6.91 26.68 -7.40
N ALA A 326 -6.09 27.18 -6.48
CA ALA A 326 -4.88 27.92 -6.84
C ALA A 326 -3.87 27.04 -7.57
N TYR A 327 -3.70 25.78 -7.11
CA TYR A 327 -2.81 24.81 -7.73
C TYR A 327 -3.27 24.45 -9.15
N LEU A 328 -4.53 24.02 -9.32
CA LEU A 328 -5.06 23.59 -10.61
C LEU A 328 -5.02 24.71 -11.66
N ARG A 329 -5.36 25.95 -11.27
CA ARG A 329 -5.25 27.12 -12.16
C ARG A 329 -3.82 27.39 -12.59
N ARG A 330 -2.86 27.33 -11.67
CA ARG A 330 -1.44 27.56 -11.97
C ARG A 330 -0.88 26.56 -12.98
N HIS A 331 -1.40 25.34 -12.96
CA HIS A 331 -0.95 24.25 -13.85
C HIS A 331 -1.84 24.00 -15.06
N GLY A 332 -2.80 24.90 -15.38
CA GLY A 332 -3.66 24.75 -16.55
C GLY A 332 -4.60 23.55 -16.46
N GLN A 333 -5.01 23.17 -15.24
CA GLN A 333 -5.88 22.02 -14.95
C GLN A 333 -7.29 22.44 -14.55
N GLU A 334 -7.75 23.60 -14.97
CA GLU A 334 -9.05 24.16 -14.59
C GLU A 334 -10.23 23.29 -15.02
N ALA A 335 -10.07 22.49 -16.08
CA ALA A 335 -11.09 21.55 -16.55
C ALA A 335 -11.56 20.57 -15.47
N TYR A 336 -10.68 20.21 -14.52
CA TYR A 336 -11.01 19.28 -13.43
C TYR A 336 -11.57 19.97 -12.18
N LEU A 337 -11.54 21.33 -12.14
CA LEU A 337 -11.79 22.08 -10.90
C LEU A 337 -13.16 21.80 -10.32
N GLU A 338 -14.21 21.85 -11.13
CA GLU A 338 -15.58 21.65 -10.69
C GLU A 338 -15.77 20.23 -10.11
N ASN A 339 -15.25 19.23 -10.80
CA ASN A 339 -15.37 17.84 -10.40
C ASN A 339 -14.63 17.54 -9.11
N VAL A 340 -13.40 18.03 -9.00
CA VAL A 340 -12.58 17.85 -7.78
C VAL A 340 -13.23 18.54 -6.58
N LEU A 341 -13.74 19.79 -6.75
CA LEU A 341 -14.36 20.53 -5.65
C LEU A 341 -15.70 19.93 -5.21
N ASN A 342 -16.47 19.39 -6.15
CA ASN A 342 -17.81 18.87 -5.91
C ASN A 342 -17.88 17.35 -5.70
N GLY A 343 -16.79 16.61 -5.89
CA GLY A 343 -16.78 15.16 -5.83
C GLY A 343 -17.76 14.54 -6.86
N THR A 344 -17.70 14.99 -8.10
CA THR A 344 -18.51 14.48 -9.20
C THR A 344 -17.62 13.91 -10.29
N GLU A 345 -18.07 12.89 -10.98
CA GLU A 345 -17.44 12.46 -12.22
C GLU A 345 -17.71 13.47 -13.36
N ASN A 346 -16.81 13.55 -14.33
CA ASN A 346 -17.15 14.18 -15.58
C ASN A 346 -18.37 13.46 -16.16
N PRO A 347 -19.39 14.17 -16.64
CA PRO A 347 -20.29 13.54 -17.59
C PRO A 347 -19.39 13.05 -18.73
N VAL A 348 -19.29 11.74 -18.88
CA VAL A 348 -18.66 11.14 -20.05
C VAL A 348 -19.34 11.78 -21.23
N ASP A 349 -18.61 12.47 -22.08
CA ASP A 349 -19.12 12.85 -23.39
C ASP A 349 -19.44 11.53 -24.12
N ASP A 350 -20.69 11.08 -23.97
CA ASP A 350 -21.31 10.06 -24.80
C ASP A 350 -21.51 10.62 -26.22
N ALA A 351 -20.43 11.14 -26.80
CA ALA A 351 -20.39 11.66 -28.16
C ALA A 351 -19.13 11.10 -28.86
N GLY A 352 -19.28 9.85 -29.33
CA GLY A 352 -18.27 9.25 -30.20
C GLY A 352 -18.68 7.89 -30.68
#